data_0520926c2be4de13f1911b7e58ea127f
#
_entry.id   0520926c2be4de13f1911b7e58ea127f
#
_cell.length_a   1.000
_cell.length_b   1.000
_cell.length_c   1.000
_cell.angle_alpha   90.00
_cell.angle_beta   90.00
_cell.angle_gamma   90.00
#
_symmetry.space_group_name_H-M   'P 1'
#
loop_
_entity.id
_entity.type
_entity.pdbx_description
1 polymer ?
#
loop_
_entity_poly.entity_id
_entity_poly.type
_entity_poly.pdbx_seq_one_letter_code
_entity_poly.pdbx_strand_id
1 'polypeptide(L)'
;MADGALDTNMKPTEEIHVRDVFGIDTDMVVKGFSDRSDRVPALDSTYKFDPDTTLAILAGFAHNRRVMIQGYHGTGKSTHIEQVAARLNWPAVRVNLDSHISRIDLIGKDAIKLKDGKQVTDFQEGILPWALRNPTAIVFDEYDAGRADVMFVIQRVLEVDGKLTLLDQNQVIEPHPYFRIFATANTVGLGDTTGLYHGTQQINQGQMDRWSLVATLNYLSIDAETAIVLSKNPHYNTEKGRKIVKQMVTVADLTRTAFMNGDLSTVMSPRTVIAWAQNAEIFRNVGYAFRLSFLNKCDELERQTVAEFYQRLFDEELPESAASVSLG
;
A
#
# COMPACT_ATOMS: atom_id res chain seq x y z
N MET A 1 -9.77 -20.63 -4.38
CA MET A 1 -9.93 -19.38 -5.13
C MET A 1 -10.57 -19.71 -6.46
N ALA A 2 -11.85 -19.84 -6.48
CA ALA A 2 -12.62 -20.02 -7.71
C ALA A 2 -13.97 -19.41 -7.41
N ASP A 3 -14.19 -18.18 -7.82
CA ASP A 3 -15.50 -17.57 -8.03
C ASP A 3 -15.25 -16.10 -8.35
N GLY A 4 -14.97 -15.86 -9.61
CA GLY A 4 -14.69 -14.55 -10.18
C GLY A 4 -13.73 -14.70 -11.35
N ALA A 5 -14.06 -15.58 -12.31
CA ALA A 5 -13.33 -15.62 -13.56
C ALA A 5 -13.48 -14.26 -14.24
N LEU A 6 -12.37 -13.56 -14.44
CA LEU A 6 -12.37 -12.36 -15.25
C LEU A 6 -12.65 -12.75 -16.70
N ASP A 7 -13.43 -11.94 -17.40
CA ASP A 7 -13.55 -12.09 -18.85
C ASP A 7 -12.21 -11.68 -19.49
N THR A 8 -11.50 -12.66 -20.01
CA THR A 8 -10.20 -12.45 -20.67
C THR A 8 -10.31 -11.67 -21.99
N ASN A 9 -11.52 -11.42 -22.50
CA ASN A 9 -11.74 -10.60 -23.69
C ASN A 9 -11.97 -9.12 -23.36
N MET A 10 -12.05 -8.75 -22.09
CA MET A 10 -12.22 -7.35 -21.69
C MET A 10 -11.07 -6.48 -22.22
N LYS A 11 -11.44 -5.32 -22.71
CA LYS A 11 -10.50 -4.31 -23.21
C LYS A 11 -10.80 -2.95 -22.56
N PRO A 12 -9.77 -2.20 -22.17
CA PRO A 12 -9.96 -0.83 -21.69
C PRO A 12 -10.30 0.08 -22.89
N THR A 13 -11.56 0.48 -22.96
CA THR A 13 -12.10 1.28 -24.07
C THR A 13 -12.55 2.65 -23.64
N GLU A 14 -12.84 2.85 -22.35
CA GLU A 14 -13.33 4.10 -21.79
C GLU A 14 -12.20 5.14 -21.67
N GLU A 15 -12.40 6.31 -22.26
CA GLU A 15 -11.46 7.42 -22.14
C GLU A 15 -11.65 8.17 -20.83
N ILE A 16 -10.58 8.25 -20.05
CA ILE A 16 -10.56 8.87 -18.74
C ILE A 16 -9.60 10.06 -18.78
N HIS A 17 -10.18 11.26 -18.67
CA HIS A 17 -9.40 12.49 -18.58
C HIS A 17 -8.82 12.64 -17.19
N VAL A 18 -7.49 12.68 -17.11
CA VAL A 18 -6.77 12.67 -15.82
C VAL A 18 -7.09 13.91 -14.99
N ARG A 19 -7.25 15.07 -15.62
CA ARG A 19 -7.65 16.30 -14.95
C ARG A 19 -8.98 16.16 -14.20
N ASP A 20 -9.98 15.56 -14.84
CA ASP A 20 -11.34 15.48 -14.29
C ASP A 20 -11.45 14.45 -13.16
N VAL A 21 -10.75 13.34 -13.27
CA VAL A 21 -10.86 12.20 -12.34
C VAL A 21 -9.88 12.30 -11.17
N PHE A 22 -8.67 12.82 -11.42
CA PHE A 22 -7.60 12.85 -10.42
C PHE A 22 -7.28 14.26 -9.92
N GLY A 23 -7.85 15.29 -10.56
CA GLY A 23 -7.62 16.70 -10.20
C GLY A 23 -6.20 17.19 -10.51
N ILE A 24 -5.50 16.54 -11.46
CA ILE A 24 -4.13 16.88 -11.86
C ILE A 24 -4.19 17.71 -13.13
N ASP A 25 -3.52 18.86 -13.14
CA ASP A 25 -3.49 19.75 -14.30
C ASP A 25 -2.61 19.19 -15.44
N THR A 26 -3.22 18.33 -16.25
CA THR A 26 -2.61 17.69 -17.41
C THR A 26 -3.67 17.40 -18.46
N ASP A 27 -3.26 17.34 -19.73
CA ASP A 27 -4.13 16.92 -20.84
C ASP A 27 -4.06 15.39 -21.09
N MET A 28 -3.42 14.65 -20.20
CA MET A 28 -3.30 13.20 -20.31
C MET A 28 -4.68 12.54 -20.30
N VAL A 29 -4.89 11.63 -21.26
CA VAL A 29 -6.06 10.74 -21.33
C VAL A 29 -5.56 9.31 -21.27
N VAL A 30 -6.17 8.51 -20.42
CA VAL A 30 -5.87 7.09 -20.26
C VAL A 30 -7.10 6.25 -20.49
N LYS A 31 -6.92 5.00 -20.87
CA LYS A 31 -8.04 4.08 -21.06
C LYS A 31 -8.28 3.24 -19.81
N GLY A 32 -9.55 3.13 -19.42
CA GLY A 32 -10.06 2.24 -18.38
C GLY A 32 -11.05 1.23 -18.92
N PHE A 33 -11.47 0.29 -18.06
CA PHE A 33 -12.54 -0.64 -18.43
C PHE A 33 -13.91 0.01 -18.20
N SER A 34 -14.86 -0.27 -19.10
CA SER A 34 -16.25 0.18 -18.95
C SER A 34 -16.97 -0.55 -17.80
N ASP A 35 -16.72 -1.85 -17.68
CA ASP A 35 -17.37 -2.70 -16.71
C ASP A 35 -16.52 -2.87 -15.44
N ARG A 36 -17.18 -2.82 -14.29
CA ARG A 36 -16.54 -3.03 -13.00
C ARG A 36 -16.68 -4.49 -12.58
N SER A 37 -15.57 -5.20 -12.51
CA SER A 37 -15.55 -6.57 -11.95
C SER A 37 -15.40 -6.55 -10.42
N ASP A 38 -15.69 -7.68 -9.77
CA ASP A 38 -15.53 -7.86 -8.31
C ASP A 38 -14.07 -7.73 -7.84
N ARG A 39 -13.10 -7.78 -8.77
CA ARG A 39 -11.68 -7.62 -8.46
C ARG A 39 -11.17 -6.18 -8.60
N VAL A 40 -12.03 -5.25 -8.96
CA VAL A 40 -11.68 -3.83 -8.95
C VAL A 40 -11.71 -3.34 -7.52
N PRO A 41 -10.64 -2.70 -7.03
CA PRO A 41 -10.57 -2.20 -5.65
C PRO A 41 -11.73 -1.27 -5.30
N ALA A 42 -12.12 -1.24 -4.03
CA ALA A 42 -13.15 -0.34 -3.56
C ALA A 42 -12.74 1.12 -3.78
N LEU A 43 -13.65 1.94 -4.30
CA LEU A 43 -13.41 3.35 -4.56
C LEU A 43 -13.57 4.16 -3.26
N ASP A 44 -12.54 4.90 -2.89
CA ASP A 44 -12.60 5.93 -1.86
C ASP A 44 -12.76 7.30 -2.51
N SER A 45 -13.96 7.87 -2.44
CA SER A 45 -14.28 9.17 -3.03
C SER A 45 -13.54 10.34 -2.36
N THR A 46 -13.02 10.12 -1.15
CA THR A 46 -12.29 11.14 -0.38
C THR A 46 -10.78 11.07 -0.55
N TYR A 47 -10.30 10.10 -1.35
CA TYR A 47 -8.87 9.89 -1.54
C TYR A 47 -8.19 11.10 -2.20
N LYS A 48 -7.04 11.49 -1.65
CA LYS A 48 -6.23 12.58 -2.19
C LYS A 48 -5.04 12.02 -2.95
N PHE A 49 -4.89 12.43 -4.20
CA PHE A 49 -3.84 11.98 -5.08
C PHE A 49 -2.61 12.87 -4.99
N ASP A 50 -1.43 12.25 -4.88
CA ASP A 50 -0.16 12.90 -5.15
C ASP A 50 0.05 12.93 -6.66
N PRO A 51 0.27 14.11 -7.28
CA PRO A 51 0.32 14.23 -8.74
C PRO A 51 1.40 13.37 -9.39
N ASP A 52 2.64 13.44 -8.89
CA ASP A 52 3.79 12.76 -9.51
C ASP A 52 3.65 11.25 -9.43
N THR A 53 3.28 10.74 -8.26
CA THR A 53 3.03 9.31 -8.06
C THR A 53 1.87 8.81 -8.92
N THR A 54 0.80 9.60 -9.02
CA THR A 54 -0.37 9.25 -9.84
C THR A 54 0.00 9.17 -11.31
N LEU A 55 0.73 10.16 -11.84
CA LEU A 55 1.17 10.16 -13.24
C LEU A 55 2.07 8.95 -13.56
N ALA A 56 2.97 8.59 -12.63
CA ALA A 56 3.80 7.39 -12.79
C ALA A 56 2.95 6.10 -12.86
N ILE A 57 1.95 5.97 -11.97
CA ILE A 57 1.04 4.81 -11.96
C ILE A 57 0.19 4.78 -13.23
N LEU A 58 -0.34 5.92 -13.68
CA LEU A 58 -1.11 6.03 -14.92
C LEU A 58 -0.26 5.64 -16.14
N ALA A 59 1.02 6.02 -16.19
CA ALA A 59 1.95 5.56 -17.22
C ALA A 59 2.14 4.03 -17.18
N GLY A 60 2.12 3.43 -15.98
CA GLY A 60 2.10 1.97 -15.81
C GLY A 60 0.88 1.33 -16.46
N PHE A 61 -0.30 1.84 -16.18
CA PHE A 61 -1.55 1.33 -16.78
C PHE A 61 -1.64 1.56 -18.27
N ALA A 62 -1.37 2.78 -18.74
CA ALA A 62 -1.53 3.16 -20.15
C ALA A 62 -0.46 2.53 -21.06
N HIS A 63 0.79 2.48 -20.61
CA HIS A 63 1.94 2.11 -21.45
C HIS A 63 2.67 0.85 -20.96
N ASN A 64 2.06 0.06 -20.09
CA ASN A 64 2.65 -1.16 -19.54
C ASN A 64 4.06 -0.94 -18.93
N ARG A 65 4.29 0.21 -18.28
CA ARG A 65 5.54 0.45 -17.56
C ARG A 65 5.55 -0.30 -16.24
N ARG A 66 6.72 -0.84 -15.85
CA ARG A 66 6.92 -1.45 -14.53
C ARG A 66 7.16 -0.32 -13.56
N VAL A 67 6.26 -0.15 -12.59
CA VAL A 67 6.28 1.00 -11.67
C VAL A 67 6.47 0.54 -10.24
N MET A 68 7.47 1.08 -9.58
CA MET A 68 7.70 0.91 -8.15
C MET A 68 7.41 2.21 -7.42
N ILE A 69 6.63 2.13 -6.34
CA ILE A 69 6.40 3.26 -5.44
C ILE A 69 7.18 3.01 -4.15
N GLN A 70 8.14 3.87 -3.89
CA GLN A 70 8.94 3.85 -2.67
C GLN A 70 8.51 4.94 -1.69
N GLY A 71 8.85 4.80 -0.43
CA GLY A 71 8.59 5.81 0.60
C GLY A 71 8.36 5.21 1.96
N TYR A 72 8.27 6.06 2.98
CA TYR A 72 8.13 5.63 4.38
C TYR A 72 6.91 4.73 4.61
N HIS A 73 6.98 3.96 5.70
CA HIS A 73 5.86 3.09 6.09
C HIS A 73 4.59 3.91 6.36
N GLY A 74 3.44 3.40 5.90
CA GLY A 74 2.13 4.00 6.15
C GLY A 74 1.81 5.26 5.33
N THR A 75 2.62 5.62 4.31
CA THR A 75 2.32 6.74 3.39
C THR A 75 1.20 6.45 2.39
N GLY A 76 0.69 5.21 2.35
CA GLY A 76 -0.43 4.85 1.48
C GLY A 76 -0.02 4.36 0.09
N LYS A 77 1.22 3.92 -0.12
CA LYS A 77 1.76 3.46 -1.42
C LYS A 77 0.86 2.48 -2.16
N SER A 78 0.51 1.37 -1.50
CA SER A 78 -0.34 0.32 -2.08
C SER A 78 -1.76 0.83 -2.32
N THR A 79 -2.31 1.58 -1.37
CA THR A 79 -3.64 2.20 -1.50
C THR A 79 -3.67 3.19 -2.67
N HIS A 80 -2.57 3.90 -2.94
CA HIS A 80 -2.48 4.83 -4.07
C HIS A 80 -2.64 4.09 -5.41
N ILE A 81 -1.94 2.97 -5.58
CA ILE A 81 -2.08 2.11 -6.77
C ILE A 81 -3.51 1.58 -6.88
N GLU A 82 -4.08 1.07 -5.77
CA GLU A 82 -5.45 0.55 -5.73
C GLU A 82 -6.48 1.64 -6.06
N GLN A 83 -6.30 2.88 -5.58
CA GLN A 83 -7.23 3.97 -5.86
C GLN A 83 -7.14 4.49 -7.30
N VAL A 84 -5.98 4.41 -7.94
CA VAL A 84 -5.86 4.64 -9.39
C VAL A 84 -6.55 3.51 -10.16
N ALA A 85 -6.30 2.25 -9.82
CA ALA A 85 -6.94 1.10 -10.44
C ALA A 85 -8.49 1.17 -10.30
N ALA A 86 -8.99 1.57 -9.12
CA ALA A 86 -10.43 1.71 -8.87
C ALA A 86 -11.11 2.72 -9.82
N ARG A 87 -10.42 3.83 -10.16
CA ARG A 87 -10.94 4.85 -11.06
C ARG A 87 -10.84 4.47 -12.55
N LEU A 88 -9.92 3.57 -12.85
CA LEU A 88 -9.80 2.99 -14.18
C LEU A 88 -10.69 1.74 -14.38
N ASN A 89 -11.48 1.33 -13.39
CA ASN A 89 -12.15 0.03 -13.30
C ASN A 89 -11.21 -1.14 -13.60
N TRP A 90 -9.91 -0.99 -13.28
CA TRP A 90 -8.90 -2.00 -13.57
C TRP A 90 -8.87 -3.06 -12.46
N PRO A 91 -9.10 -4.35 -12.79
CA PRO A 91 -8.96 -5.42 -11.82
C PRO A 91 -7.55 -5.43 -11.23
N ALA A 92 -7.42 -5.58 -9.93
CA ALA A 92 -6.13 -5.61 -9.27
C ALA A 92 -6.07 -6.67 -8.18
N VAL A 93 -4.92 -7.29 -8.04
CA VAL A 93 -4.60 -8.20 -6.93
C VAL A 93 -3.34 -7.75 -6.24
N ARG A 94 -3.34 -7.80 -4.92
CA ARG A 94 -2.20 -7.42 -4.10
C ARG A 94 -1.59 -8.66 -3.46
N VAL A 95 -0.27 -8.76 -3.55
CA VAL A 95 0.53 -9.84 -2.94
C VAL A 95 1.55 -9.19 -2.03
N ASN A 96 1.43 -9.44 -0.74
CA ASN A 96 2.43 -8.99 0.22
C ASN A 96 3.61 -9.96 0.20
N LEU A 97 4.81 -9.45 -0.09
CA LEU A 97 6.04 -10.23 -0.17
C LEU A 97 6.73 -10.28 1.20
N ASP A 98 6.11 -10.95 2.14
CA ASP A 98 6.75 -11.20 3.43
C ASP A 98 7.70 -12.42 3.38
N SER A 99 8.40 -12.67 4.48
CA SER A 99 9.36 -13.77 4.60
C SER A 99 8.72 -15.18 4.53
N HIS A 100 7.39 -15.29 4.55
CA HIS A 100 6.64 -16.56 4.51
C HIS A 100 6.21 -16.93 3.10
N ILE A 101 6.06 -15.97 2.19
CA ILE A 101 5.70 -16.24 0.80
C ILE A 101 6.84 -16.98 0.12
N SER A 102 6.52 -18.13 -0.46
CA SER A 102 7.45 -18.99 -1.19
C SER A 102 7.15 -18.98 -2.69
N ARG A 103 8.10 -19.50 -3.49
CA ARG A 103 7.90 -19.72 -4.92
C ARG A 103 6.64 -20.51 -5.24
N ILE A 104 6.31 -21.52 -4.41
CA ILE A 104 5.14 -22.39 -4.58
C ILE A 104 3.84 -21.61 -4.42
N ASP A 105 3.79 -20.67 -3.48
CA ASP A 105 2.61 -19.84 -3.26
C ASP A 105 2.35 -18.90 -4.43
N LEU A 106 3.44 -18.43 -5.06
CA LEU A 106 3.36 -17.50 -6.17
C LEU A 106 3.04 -18.20 -7.50
N ILE A 107 3.71 -19.31 -7.80
CA ILE A 107 3.58 -20.04 -9.08
C ILE A 107 2.48 -21.09 -9.04
N GLY A 108 2.37 -21.84 -7.94
CA GLY A 108 1.48 -22.98 -7.79
C GLY A 108 2.22 -24.27 -7.42
N LYS A 109 1.46 -25.31 -7.21
CA LYS A 109 1.95 -26.62 -6.77
C LYS A 109 1.09 -27.76 -7.30
N ASP A 110 1.70 -28.94 -7.39
CA ASP A 110 0.96 -30.16 -7.58
C ASP A 110 0.17 -30.52 -6.32
N ALA A 111 -1.10 -30.80 -6.47
CA ALA A 111 -2.00 -31.22 -5.40
C ALA A 111 -2.66 -32.54 -5.76
N ILE A 112 -2.76 -33.45 -4.78
CA ILE A 112 -3.50 -34.70 -4.96
C ILE A 112 -4.97 -34.42 -4.74
N LYS A 113 -5.78 -34.66 -5.76
CA LYS A 113 -7.25 -34.54 -5.71
C LYS A 113 -7.90 -35.90 -5.90
N LEU A 114 -9.04 -36.10 -5.25
CA LEU A 114 -9.90 -37.26 -5.53
C LEU A 114 -10.81 -36.90 -6.71
N LYS A 115 -10.66 -37.60 -7.84
CA LYS A 115 -11.53 -37.49 -8.99
C LYS A 115 -12.08 -38.87 -9.31
N ASP A 116 -13.38 -39.05 -9.26
CA ASP A 116 -14.09 -40.31 -9.48
C ASP A 116 -13.56 -41.46 -8.60
N GLY A 117 -13.25 -41.17 -7.32
CA GLY A 117 -12.72 -42.16 -6.36
C GLY A 117 -11.25 -42.52 -6.54
N LYS A 118 -10.54 -41.96 -7.51
CA LYS A 118 -9.11 -42.14 -7.76
C LYS A 118 -8.29 -40.92 -7.36
N GLN A 119 -7.11 -41.15 -6.80
CA GLN A 119 -6.16 -40.07 -6.55
C GLN A 119 -5.52 -39.66 -7.88
N VAL A 120 -5.64 -38.37 -8.22
CA VAL A 120 -5.02 -37.75 -9.40
C VAL A 120 -4.18 -36.60 -8.92
N THR A 121 -2.97 -36.49 -9.46
CA THR A 121 -2.15 -35.30 -9.28
C THR A 121 -2.66 -34.21 -10.24
N ASP A 122 -3.02 -33.05 -9.72
CA ASP A 122 -3.49 -31.91 -10.49
C ASP A 122 -2.73 -30.66 -10.08
N PHE A 123 -2.25 -29.89 -11.06
CA PHE A 123 -1.53 -28.65 -10.78
C PHE A 123 -2.52 -27.58 -10.30
N GLN A 124 -2.29 -27.10 -9.10
CA GLN A 124 -3.02 -25.97 -8.55
C GLN A 124 -2.26 -24.67 -8.85
N GLU A 125 -2.76 -23.91 -9.80
CA GLU A 125 -2.17 -22.65 -10.24
C GLU A 125 -2.09 -21.63 -9.11
N GLY A 126 -0.94 -20.92 -9.01
CA GLY A 126 -0.74 -19.81 -8.06
C GLY A 126 -1.25 -18.47 -8.61
N ILE A 127 -1.06 -17.43 -7.82
CA ILE A 127 -1.61 -16.11 -8.15
C ILE A 127 -0.92 -15.44 -9.36
N LEU A 128 0.38 -15.67 -9.56
CA LEU A 128 1.13 -15.03 -10.62
C LEU A 128 0.77 -15.57 -12.01
N PRO A 129 0.74 -16.88 -12.29
CA PRO A 129 0.28 -17.44 -13.55
C PRO A 129 -1.15 -17.01 -13.86
N TRP A 130 -2.04 -17.03 -12.85
CA TRP A 130 -3.41 -16.55 -13.01
C TRP A 130 -3.44 -15.06 -13.41
N ALA A 131 -2.70 -14.19 -12.72
CA ALA A 131 -2.67 -12.77 -13.04
C ALA A 131 -2.12 -12.51 -14.46
N LEU A 132 -1.07 -13.22 -14.87
CA LEU A 132 -0.49 -13.11 -16.19
C LEU A 132 -1.50 -13.41 -17.32
N ARG A 133 -2.42 -14.36 -17.11
CA ARG A 133 -3.42 -14.73 -18.13
C ARG A 133 -4.63 -13.80 -18.19
N ASN A 134 -4.75 -12.88 -17.25
CA ASN A 134 -5.94 -12.04 -17.10
C ASN A 134 -5.64 -10.54 -17.33
N PRO A 135 -6.64 -9.74 -17.74
CA PRO A 135 -6.53 -8.29 -17.83
C PRO A 135 -6.55 -7.67 -16.42
N THR A 136 -5.49 -7.87 -15.66
CA THR A 136 -5.38 -7.46 -14.26
C THR A 136 -4.05 -6.82 -13.93
N ALA A 137 -4.01 -6.02 -12.89
CA ALA A 137 -2.79 -5.52 -12.30
C ALA A 137 -2.39 -6.38 -11.10
N ILE A 138 -1.11 -6.78 -11.01
CA ILE A 138 -0.54 -7.35 -9.80
C ILE A 138 0.29 -6.30 -9.08
N VAL A 139 0.08 -6.17 -7.78
CA VAL A 139 0.81 -5.25 -6.90
C VAL A 139 1.62 -6.07 -5.91
N PHE A 140 2.94 -6.08 -6.07
CA PHE A 140 3.85 -6.68 -5.11
C PHE A 140 4.14 -5.67 -4.00
N ASP A 141 3.52 -5.89 -2.85
CA ASP A 141 3.69 -5.03 -1.69
C ASP A 141 4.88 -5.47 -0.85
N GLU A 142 5.61 -4.50 -0.28
CA GLU A 142 6.84 -4.75 0.47
C GLU A 142 7.89 -5.53 -0.33
N TYR A 143 8.12 -5.10 -1.58
CA TYR A 143 9.02 -5.76 -2.52
C TYR A 143 10.45 -5.95 -1.96
N ASP A 144 10.91 -5.03 -1.12
CA ASP A 144 12.20 -5.07 -0.44
C ASP A 144 12.27 -6.06 0.75
N ALA A 145 11.14 -6.66 1.15
CA ALA A 145 11.09 -7.73 2.14
C ALA A 145 11.01 -9.14 1.51
N GLY A 146 10.90 -9.22 0.18
CA GLY A 146 10.73 -10.47 -0.55
C GLY A 146 11.93 -11.41 -0.45
N ARG A 147 11.66 -12.72 -0.36
CA ARG A 147 12.70 -13.76 -0.37
C ARG A 147 13.39 -13.83 -1.74
N ALA A 148 14.67 -14.16 -1.77
CA ALA A 148 15.47 -14.23 -2.99
C ALA A 148 14.89 -15.19 -4.06
N ASP A 149 14.37 -16.35 -3.64
CA ASP A 149 13.76 -17.34 -4.54
C ASP A 149 12.47 -16.83 -5.20
N VAL A 150 11.68 -16.04 -4.48
CA VAL A 150 10.48 -15.36 -5.00
C VAL A 150 10.88 -14.23 -5.94
N MET A 151 11.88 -13.44 -5.56
CA MET A 151 12.37 -12.31 -6.35
C MET A 151 12.88 -12.74 -7.73
N PHE A 152 13.55 -13.90 -7.84
CA PHE A 152 13.98 -14.43 -9.14
C PHE A 152 12.81 -14.79 -10.07
N VAL A 153 11.70 -15.25 -9.54
CA VAL A 153 10.49 -15.51 -10.34
C VAL A 153 9.90 -14.21 -10.85
N ILE A 154 9.76 -13.21 -9.96
CA ILE A 154 9.22 -11.89 -10.32
C ILE A 154 10.13 -11.21 -11.35
N GLN A 155 11.44 -11.29 -11.16
CA GLN A 155 12.43 -10.73 -12.08
C GLN A 155 12.21 -11.18 -13.53
N ARG A 156 11.88 -12.46 -13.76
CA ARG A 156 11.62 -12.98 -15.10
C ARG A 156 10.39 -12.32 -15.75
N VAL A 157 9.36 -12.05 -14.96
CA VAL A 157 8.13 -11.39 -15.45
C VAL A 157 8.32 -9.88 -15.66
N LEU A 158 9.33 -9.28 -15.02
CA LEU A 158 9.69 -7.88 -15.24
C LEU A 158 10.43 -7.64 -16.58
N GLU A 159 10.96 -8.67 -17.24
CA GLU A 159 11.59 -8.54 -18.55
C GLU A 159 10.62 -7.97 -19.61
N VAL A 160 11.17 -7.52 -20.72
CA VAL A 160 10.39 -6.88 -21.79
C VAL A 160 9.31 -7.81 -22.34
N ASP A 161 9.63 -9.10 -22.53
CA ASP A 161 8.68 -10.11 -22.99
C ASP A 161 7.76 -10.62 -21.85
N GLY A 162 8.16 -10.45 -20.60
CA GLY A 162 7.39 -10.75 -19.40
C GLY A 162 6.90 -12.18 -19.23
N LYS A 163 7.47 -13.14 -19.97
CA LYS A 163 7.00 -14.53 -20.03
C LYS A 163 7.38 -15.30 -18.78
N LEU A 164 6.48 -16.15 -18.31
CA LEU A 164 6.72 -17.06 -17.20
C LEU A 164 6.77 -18.52 -17.71
N THR A 165 7.88 -19.21 -17.43
CA THR A 165 8.01 -20.64 -17.76
C THR A 165 7.69 -21.48 -16.53
N LEU A 166 6.66 -22.32 -16.65
CA LEU A 166 6.30 -23.36 -15.70
C LEU A 166 7.02 -24.64 -16.09
N LEU A 167 8.20 -24.90 -15.50
CA LEU A 167 9.05 -26.04 -15.86
C LEU A 167 8.36 -27.38 -15.64
N ASP A 168 7.69 -27.53 -14.48
CA ASP A 168 7.01 -28.76 -14.09
C ASP A 168 5.83 -29.10 -15.01
N GLN A 169 5.27 -28.08 -15.70
CA GLN A 169 4.16 -28.21 -16.65
C GLN A 169 4.60 -28.13 -18.10
N ASN A 170 5.90 -27.95 -18.36
CA ASN A 170 6.44 -27.69 -19.69
C ASN A 170 5.64 -26.63 -20.46
N GLN A 171 5.25 -25.54 -19.80
CA GLN A 171 4.39 -24.49 -20.33
C GLN A 171 5.05 -23.12 -20.21
N VAL A 172 4.93 -22.31 -21.26
CA VAL A 172 5.29 -20.90 -21.25
C VAL A 172 4.00 -20.07 -21.24
N ILE A 173 3.86 -19.20 -20.25
CA ILE A 173 2.74 -18.25 -20.15
C ILE A 173 3.19 -16.93 -20.72
N GLU A 174 2.47 -16.44 -21.72
CA GLU A 174 2.59 -15.08 -22.25
C GLU A 174 1.65 -14.15 -21.47
N PRO A 175 2.14 -12.95 -21.09
CA PRO A 175 1.28 -12.00 -20.39
C PRO A 175 0.12 -11.55 -21.25
N HIS A 176 -1.07 -11.45 -20.66
CA HIS A 176 -2.20 -10.80 -21.29
C HIS A 176 -1.86 -9.35 -21.69
N PRO A 177 -2.32 -8.81 -22.84
CA PRO A 177 -1.99 -7.46 -23.29
C PRO A 177 -2.30 -6.35 -22.26
N TYR A 178 -3.27 -6.58 -21.39
CA TYR A 178 -3.68 -5.67 -20.34
C TYR A 178 -3.23 -6.11 -18.93
N PHE A 179 -2.32 -7.05 -18.84
CA PHE A 179 -1.63 -7.37 -17.59
C PHE A 179 -0.69 -6.22 -17.21
N ARG A 180 -0.67 -5.83 -15.92
CA ARG A 180 0.18 -4.75 -15.39
C ARG A 180 0.89 -5.19 -14.12
N ILE A 181 2.07 -4.62 -13.88
CA ILE A 181 2.89 -4.92 -12.69
C ILE A 181 3.24 -3.62 -11.97
N PHE A 182 2.99 -3.62 -10.67
CA PHE A 182 3.38 -2.59 -9.74
C PHE A 182 4.08 -3.21 -8.53
N ALA A 183 4.91 -2.42 -7.85
CA ALA A 183 5.46 -2.79 -6.56
C ALA A 183 5.47 -1.60 -5.60
N THR A 184 5.56 -1.90 -4.30
CA THR A 184 5.86 -0.91 -3.27
C THR A 184 7.10 -1.33 -2.50
N ALA A 185 7.89 -0.37 -2.02
CA ALA A 185 9.06 -0.60 -1.19
C ALA A 185 9.12 0.44 -0.06
N ASN A 186 9.62 0.04 1.10
CA ASN A 186 9.83 0.95 2.24
C ASN A 186 11.22 1.59 2.21
N THR A 187 12.14 1.00 1.47
CA THR A 187 13.50 1.49 1.28
C THR A 187 13.75 1.80 -0.20
N VAL A 188 14.83 2.52 -0.49
CA VAL A 188 15.27 2.78 -1.87
C VAL A 188 15.98 1.57 -2.52
N GLY A 189 15.78 0.37 -1.98
CA GLY A 189 16.45 -0.85 -2.47
C GLY A 189 17.88 -1.04 -1.93
N LEU A 190 18.35 -0.16 -1.05
CA LEU A 190 19.68 -0.25 -0.44
C LEU A 190 19.70 -1.11 0.84
N GLY A 191 18.56 -1.69 1.20
CA GLY A 191 18.34 -2.36 2.47
C GLY A 191 18.22 -1.37 3.62
N ASP A 192 18.09 -1.90 4.83
CA ASP A 192 18.00 -1.09 6.02
C ASP A 192 19.37 -0.57 6.47
N THR A 193 19.74 0.60 5.98
CA THR A 193 20.97 1.30 6.40
C THR A 193 20.80 2.03 7.73
N THR A 194 19.57 2.16 8.22
CA THR A 194 19.23 2.95 9.41
C THR A 194 18.87 2.10 10.62
N GLY A 195 18.67 0.78 10.46
CA GLY A 195 18.18 -0.12 11.51
C GLY A 195 16.68 0.02 11.81
N LEU A 196 15.96 0.81 11.02
CA LEU A 196 14.54 1.13 11.23
C LEU A 196 13.57 0.17 10.52
N TYR A 197 14.05 -0.56 9.52
CA TYR A 197 13.26 -1.47 8.70
C TYR A 197 13.80 -2.90 8.77
N HIS A 198 13.73 -3.49 9.96
CA HIS A 198 14.12 -4.89 10.17
C HIS A 198 13.37 -5.82 9.21
N GLY A 199 14.10 -6.67 8.49
CA GLY A 199 13.55 -7.62 7.51
C GLY A 199 13.59 -7.15 6.07
N THR A 200 13.94 -5.89 5.78
CA THR A 200 14.20 -5.46 4.40
C THR A 200 15.57 -5.93 3.95
N GLN A 201 15.65 -6.37 2.69
CA GLN A 201 16.88 -6.83 2.07
C GLN A 201 17.35 -5.82 1.03
N GLN A 202 18.66 -5.83 0.78
CA GLN A 202 19.20 -5.07 -0.32
C GLN A 202 18.72 -5.68 -1.65
N ILE A 203 18.02 -4.89 -2.45
CA ILE A 203 17.57 -5.30 -3.77
C ILE A 203 18.76 -5.30 -4.73
N ASN A 204 18.94 -6.38 -5.46
CA ASN A 204 20.00 -6.46 -6.47
C ASN A 204 19.82 -5.35 -7.51
N GLN A 205 20.94 -4.68 -7.89
CA GLN A 205 20.92 -3.61 -8.88
C GLN A 205 20.25 -4.02 -10.19
N GLY A 206 20.48 -5.25 -10.66
CA GLY A 206 19.84 -5.77 -11.86
C GLY A 206 18.32 -5.94 -11.72
N GLN A 207 17.81 -6.17 -10.51
CA GLN A 207 16.37 -6.19 -10.26
C GLN A 207 15.78 -4.78 -10.26
N MET A 208 16.50 -3.81 -9.68
CA MET A 208 16.07 -2.41 -9.68
C MET A 208 16.02 -1.82 -11.08
N ASP A 209 16.97 -2.15 -11.94
CA ASP A 209 17.03 -1.68 -13.35
C ASP A 209 15.81 -2.10 -14.19
N ARG A 210 15.10 -3.15 -13.78
CA ARG A 210 13.88 -3.62 -14.47
C ARG A 210 12.63 -2.81 -14.15
N TRP A 211 12.68 -2.04 -13.08
CA TRP A 211 11.61 -1.08 -12.75
C TRP A 211 11.81 0.19 -13.58
N SER A 212 11.05 0.35 -14.64
CA SER A 212 11.20 1.47 -15.58
C SER A 212 10.82 2.82 -15.03
N LEU A 213 10.00 2.85 -13.96
CA LEU A 213 9.63 4.04 -13.21
C LEU A 213 9.68 3.76 -11.72
N VAL A 214 10.35 4.64 -10.99
CA VAL A 214 10.37 4.62 -9.53
C VAL A 214 9.89 5.99 -9.04
N ALA A 215 8.74 6.03 -8.37
CA ALA A 215 8.20 7.25 -7.79
C ALA A 215 8.28 7.19 -6.27
N THR A 216 8.42 8.35 -5.64
CA THR A 216 8.52 8.46 -4.18
C THR A 216 7.26 9.08 -3.62
N LEU A 217 6.58 8.36 -2.74
CA LEU A 217 5.41 8.85 -2.02
C LEU A 217 5.76 9.09 -0.54
N ASN A 218 5.90 10.34 -0.18
CA ASN A 218 6.21 10.78 1.18
C ASN A 218 4.95 11.16 1.96
N TYR A 219 5.13 11.56 3.23
CA TYR A 219 4.05 12.09 4.04
C TYR A 219 3.51 13.38 3.43
N LEU A 220 2.20 13.56 3.55
CA LEU A 220 1.50 14.74 3.10
C LEU A 220 1.81 15.94 4.00
N SER A 221 1.53 17.16 3.50
CA SER A 221 1.55 18.34 4.34
C SER A 221 0.53 18.22 5.48
N ILE A 222 0.78 18.93 6.60
CA ILE A 222 -0.12 18.94 7.77
C ILE A 222 -1.56 19.29 7.36
N ASP A 223 -1.76 20.27 6.49
CA ASP A 223 -3.10 20.67 6.07
C ASP A 223 -3.79 19.61 5.19
N ALA A 224 -3.06 18.99 4.29
CA ALA A 224 -3.59 17.90 3.44
C ALA A 224 -3.96 16.67 4.27
N GLU A 225 -3.11 16.27 5.21
CA GLU A 225 -3.40 15.14 6.10
C GLU A 225 -4.54 15.45 7.07
N THR A 226 -4.60 16.68 7.61
CA THR A 226 -5.73 17.14 8.43
C THR A 226 -7.05 16.99 7.68
N ALA A 227 -7.10 17.37 6.41
CA ALA A 227 -8.30 17.20 5.59
C ALA A 227 -8.70 15.73 5.42
N ILE A 228 -7.73 14.83 5.27
CA ILE A 228 -7.98 13.37 5.19
C ILE A 228 -8.53 12.84 6.51
N VAL A 229 -7.89 13.18 7.63
CA VAL A 229 -8.35 12.73 8.95
C VAL A 229 -9.77 13.21 9.24
N LEU A 230 -10.10 14.45 8.91
CA LEU A 230 -11.46 15.02 9.02
C LEU A 230 -12.46 14.29 8.13
N SER A 231 -12.09 13.94 6.90
CA SER A 231 -12.98 13.21 5.99
C SER A 231 -13.35 11.83 6.50
N LYS A 232 -12.42 11.18 7.22
CA LYS A 232 -12.62 9.86 7.85
C LYS A 232 -13.29 9.93 9.23
N ASN A 233 -13.33 11.14 9.83
CA ASN A 233 -13.87 11.40 11.16
C ASN A 233 -14.78 12.64 11.15
N PRO A 234 -15.99 12.54 10.54
CA PRO A 234 -16.88 13.70 10.33
C PRO A 234 -17.30 14.44 11.60
N HIS A 235 -17.32 13.76 12.75
CA HIS A 235 -17.67 14.36 14.04
C HIS A 235 -16.71 15.47 14.50
N TYR A 236 -15.46 15.46 14.01
CA TYR A 236 -14.51 16.57 14.21
C TYR A 236 -14.74 17.75 13.27
N ASN A 237 -15.75 17.76 12.43
CA ASN A 237 -15.96 18.82 11.45
C ASN A 237 -16.59 20.09 12.06
N THR A 238 -16.16 20.45 13.25
CA THR A 238 -16.45 21.70 13.99
C THR A 238 -15.18 22.52 14.11
N GLU A 239 -15.26 23.81 14.45
CA GLU A 239 -14.09 24.66 14.64
C GLU A 239 -13.11 24.08 15.68
N LYS A 240 -13.63 23.67 16.86
CA LYS A 240 -12.84 23.02 17.89
C LYS A 240 -12.27 21.70 17.42
N GLY A 241 -13.07 20.88 16.76
CA GLY A 241 -12.65 19.57 16.26
C GLY A 241 -11.54 19.68 15.22
N ARG A 242 -11.63 20.60 14.29
CA ARG A 242 -10.58 20.86 13.28
C ARG A 242 -9.25 21.25 13.93
N LYS A 243 -9.30 22.07 15.00
CA LYS A 243 -8.10 22.43 15.76
C LYS A 243 -7.47 21.19 16.40
N ILE A 244 -8.27 20.33 17.03
CA ILE A 244 -7.81 19.09 17.64
C ILE A 244 -7.15 18.18 16.61
N VAL A 245 -7.79 17.95 15.46
CA VAL A 245 -7.22 17.10 14.41
C VAL A 245 -5.92 17.70 13.86
N LYS A 246 -5.84 19.01 13.67
CA LYS A 246 -4.59 19.66 13.25
C LYS A 246 -3.47 19.46 14.29
N GLN A 247 -3.79 19.55 15.58
CA GLN A 247 -2.83 19.24 16.65
C GLN A 247 -2.39 17.76 16.60
N MET A 248 -3.30 16.81 16.38
CA MET A 248 -2.97 15.38 16.23
C MET A 248 -2.00 15.15 15.06
N VAL A 249 -2.27 15.74 13.90
CA VAL A 249 -1.39 15.65 12.72
C VAL A 249 -0.04 16.30 12.99
N THR A 250 0.00 17.40 13.72
CA THR A 250 1.26 18.08 14.08
C THR A 250 2.09 17.23 15.05
N VAL A 251 1.47 16.52 16.01
CA VAL A 251 2.20 15.53 16.85
C VAL A 251 2.79 14.44 15.97
N ALA A 252 2.04 13.93 15.00
CA ALA A 252 2.54 12.91 14.07
C ALA A 252 3.73 13.42 13.25
N ASP A 253 3.69 14.66 12.78
CA ASP A 253 4.78 15.28 12.03
C ASP A 253 6.05 15.42 12.87
N LEU A 254 5.93 15.80 14.15
CA LEU A 254 7.05 15.82 15.09
C LEU A 254 7.65 14.42 15.30
N THR A 255 6.82 13.37 15.45
CA THR A 255 7.32 12.00 15.58
C THR A 255 8.03 11.52 14.32
N ARG A 256 7.55 11.90 13.14
CA ARG A 256 8.16 11.58 11.83
C ARG A 256 9.51 12.26 11.66
N THR A 257 9.58 13.53 12.05
CA THR A 257 10.84 14.29 12.02
C THR A 257 11.87 13.66 12.96
N ALA A 258 11.49 13.30 14.19
CA ALA A 258 12.36 12.63 15.14
C ALA A 258 12.79 11.24 14.64
N PHE A 259 11.88 10.47 14.01
CA PHE A 259 12.20 9.20 13.38
C PHE A 259 13.23 9.37 12.23
N MET A 260 13.03 10.34 11.36
CA MET A 260 13.98 10.61 10.25
C MET A 260 15.36 11.05 10.73
N ASN A 261 15.43 11.70 11.89
CA ASN A 261 16.68 12.10 12.54
C ASN A 261 17.34 10.96 13.31
N GLY A 262 16.65 9.82 13.51
CA GLY A 262 17.15 8.70 14.32
C GLY A 262 16.94 8.86 15.83
N ASP A 263 16.16 9.87 16.25
CA ASP A 263 15.86 10.12 17.66
C ASP A 263 14.75 9.19 18.19
N LEU A 264 13.91 8.66 17.30
CA LEU A 264 12.86 7.69 17.59
C LEU A 264 12.96 6.49 16.65
N SER A 265 12.65 5.31 17.18
CA SER A 265 12.53 4.06 16.41
C SER A 265 11.11 3.80 15.88
N THR A 266 10.12 4.52 16.41
CA THR A 266 8.70 4.35 16.07
C THR A 266 8.16 5.60 15.37
N VAL A 267 7.45 5.39 14.24
CA VAL A 267 6.86 6.47 13.45
C VAL A 267 5.34 6.45 13.50
N MET A 268 4.72 7.62 13.62
CA MET A 268 3.27 7.76 13.54
C MET A 268 2.82 7.97 12.10
N SER A 269 2.25 6.93 11.48
CA SER A 269 1.69 7.00 10.14
C SER A 269 0.33 7.72 10.11
N PRO A 270 -0.13 8.20 8.94
CA PRO A 270 -1.49 8.75 8.78
C PRO A 270 -2.60 7.77 9.22
N ARG A 271 -2.40 6.47 9.03
CA ARG A 271 -3.31 5.43 9.54
C ARG A 271 -3.43 5.47 11.06
N THR A 272 -2.31 5.69 11.76
CA THR A 272 -2.29 5.80 13.21
C THR A 272 -3.01 7.06 13.68
N VAL A 273 -2.86 8.18 12.98
CA VAL A 273 -3.59 9.43 13.30
C VAL A 273 -5.10 9.26 13.14
N ILE A 274 -5.54 8.63 12.04
CA ILE A 274 -6.96 8.31 11.81
C ILE A 274 -7.50 7.43 12.94
N ALA A 275 -6.77 6.37 13.30
CA ALA A 275 -7.15 5.48 14.39
C ALA A 275 -7.17 6.20 15.75
N TRP A 276 -6.21 7.11 16.00
CA TRP A 276 -6.19 7.93 17.21
C TRP A 276 -7.46 8.80 17.31
N ALA A 277 -7.83 9.48 16.22
CA ALA A 277 -9.04 10.29 16.18
C ALA A 277 -10.31 9.45 16.44
N GLN A 278 -10.41 8.26 15.86
CA GLN A 278 -11.51 7.32 16.11
C GLN A 278 -11.55 6.84 17.57
N ASN A 279 -10.40 6.48 18.11
CA ASN A 279 -10.29 6.04 19.50
C ASN A 279 -10.59 7.17 20.49
N ALA A 280 -10.24 8.42 20.14
CA ALA A 280 -10.56 9.57 20.98
C ALA A 280 -12.08 9.83 21.08
N GLU A 281 -12.85 9.50 20.03
CA GLU A 281 -14.31 9.49 20.10
C GLU A 281 -14.84 8.39 21.01
N ILE A 282 -14.30 7.18 20.88
CA ILE A 282 -14.71 6.01 21.69
C ILE A 282 -14.47 6.27 23.18
N PHE A 283 -13.26 6.73 23.52
CA PHE A 283 -12.85 6.94 24.91
C PHE A 283 -13.19 8.33 25.44
N ARG A 284 -13.72 9.22 24.62
CA ARG A 284 -14.01 10.63 24.95
C ARG A 284 -12.84 11.37 25.60
N ASN A 285 -11.63 10.92 25.33
CA ASN A 285 -10.39 11.50 25.84
C ASN A 285 -9.25 11.36 24.81
N VAL A 286 -8.74 12.51 24.37
CA VAL A 286 -7.71 12.59 23.32
C VAL A 286 -6.37 12.01 23.80
N GLY A 287 -5.96 12.34 25.04
CA GLY A 287 -4.69 11.91 25.63
C GLY A 287 -4.66 10.41 25.93
N TYR A 288 -5.75 9.88 26.48
CA TYR A 288 -5.86 8.44 26.73
C TYR A 288 -5.87 7.65 25.41
N ALA A 289 -6.61 8.12 24.42
CA ALA A 289 -6.59 7.53 23.08
C ALA A 289 -5.20 7.59 22.43
N PHE A 290 -4.43 8.67 22.64
CA PHE A 290 -3.06 8.79 22.16
C PHE A 290 -2.15 7.71 22.78
N ARG A 291 -2.23 7.54 24.10
CA ARG A 291 -1.49 6.51 24.81
C ARG A 291 -1.71 5.13 24.21
N LEU A 292 -2.99 4.75 24.01
CA LEU A 292 -3.35 3.44 23.48
C LEU A 292 -3.02 3.29 21.98
N SER A 293 -3.18 4.35 21.21
CA SER A 293 -2.99 4.30 19.75
C SER A 293 -1.52 4.34 19.34
N PHE A 294 -0.67 5.04 20.10
CA PHE A 294 0.71 5.26 19.72
C PHE A 294 1.73 5.11 20.87
N LEU A 295 1.60 5.82 21.99
CA LEU A 295 2.63 5.86 23.02
C LEU A 295 3.05 4.45 23.52
N ASN A 296 2.08 3.56 23.70
CA ASN A 296 2.35 2.19 24.15
C ASN A 296 3.07 1.32 23.12
N LYS A 297 3.19 1.76 21.88
CA LYS A 297 3.96 1.10 20.81
C LYS A 297 5.42 1.56 20.79
N CYS A 298 5.72 2.70 21.43
CA CYS A 298 7.07 3.23 21.48
C CYS A 298 7.93 2.48 22.52
N ASP A 299 9.22 2.42 22.26
CA ASP A 299 10.20 1.95 23.25
C ASP A 299 10.07 2.75 24.55
N GLU A 300 10.31 2.12 25.69
CA GLU A 300 10.15 2.77 27.00
C GLU A 300 11.01 4.02 27.16
N LEU A 301 12.22 4.00 26.58
CA LEU A 301 13.15 5.13 26.63
C LEU A 301 12.67 6.33 25.78
N GLU A 302 11.86 6.07 24.75
CA GLU A 302 11.34 7.09 23.84
C GLU A 302 10.01 7.70 24.32
N ARG A 303 9.29 7.00 25.20
CA ARG A 303 7.93 7.42 25.65
C ARG A 303 7.89 8.80 26.25
N GLN A 304 8.92 9.20 26.98
CA GLN A 304 8.98 10.54 27.57
C GLN A 304 9.03 11.62 26.46
N THR A 305 9.90 11.48 25.50
CA THR A 305 10.01 12.40 24.36
C THR A 305 8.70 12.50 23.57
N VAL A 306 8.06 11.36 23.33
CA VAL A 306 6.78 11.31 22.62
C VAL A 306 5.65 11.95 23.45
N ALA A 307 5.64 11.77 24.78
CA ALA A 307 4.70 12.44 25.67
C ALA A 307 4.90 13.97 25.69
N GLU A 308 6.14 14.44 25.63
CA GLU A 308 6.46 15.88 25.54
C GLU A 308 5.94 16.51 24.24
N PHE A 309 5.96 15.78 23.10
CA PHE A 309 5.35 16.26 21.85
C PHE A 309 3.84 16.45 21.99
N TYR A 310 3.16 15.52 22.66
CA TYR A 310 1.74 15.67 22.96
C TYR A 310 1.49 16.86 23.86
N GLN A 311 2.19 16.96 25.01
CA GLN A 311 2.02 18.03 25.99
C GLN A 311 2.25 19.41 25.38
N ARG A 312 3.26 19.57 24.53
CA ARG A 312 3.55 20.84 23.83
C ARG A 312 2.37 21.35 22.99
N LEU A 313 1.61 20.45 22.38
CA LEU A 313 0.53 20.84 21.45
C LEU A 313 -0.85 20.87 22.07
N PHE A 314 -1.09 20.05 23.08
CA PHE A 314 -2.39 19.98 23.76
C PHE A 314 -2.42 20.76 25.08
N ASP A 315 -1.25 21.17 25.60
CA ASP A 315 -1.11 21.86 26.90
C ASP A 315 -1.71 21.05 28.07
N GLU A 316 -1.64 19.72 27.95
CA GLU A 316 -2.17 18.76 28.91
C GLU A 316 -1.16 17.64 29.13
N GLU A 317 -1.04 17.15 30.37
CA GLU A 317 -0.29 15.92 30.67
C GLU A 317 -1.05 14.70 30.18
N LEU A 318 -0.31 13.69 29.71
CA LEU A 318 -0.92 12.44 29.32
C LEU A 318 -1.44 11.67 30.53
N PRO A 319 -2.69 11.19 30.53
CA PRO A 319 -3.21 10.38 31.62
C PRO A 319 -2.40 9.08 31.74
N GLU A 320 -2.01 8.73 32.98
CA GLU A 320 -1.21 7.53 33.25
C GLU A 320 -2.01 6.23 33.04
N SER A 321 -3.31 6.26 33.32
CA SER A 321 -4.19 5.10 33.18
C SER A 321 -5.64 5.50 32.95
N ALA A 322 -6.48 4.53 32.56
CA ALA A 322 -7.93 4.74 32.45
C ALA A 322 -8.58 5.20 33.75
N ALA A 323 -8.02 4.83 34.91
CA ALA A 323 -8.55 5.23 36.21
C ALA A 323 -8.37 6.73 36.49
N SER A 324 -7.44 7.42 35.81
CA SER A 324 -7.23 8.87 35.93
C SER A 324 -8.11 9.69 34.97
N VAL A 325 -8.89 9.02 34.13
CA VAL A 325 -9.76 9.63 33.13
C VAL A 325 -11.19 9.52 33.58
N SER A 326 -11.86 10.64 33.87
CA SER A 326 -13.32 10.62 34.02
C SER A 326 -13.92 10.40 32.61
N LEU A 327 -14.37 9.20 32.37
CA LEU A 327 -15.18 8.87 31.18
C LEU A 327 -16.57 9.49 31.39
N GLY A 328 -16.67 10.81 31.19
CA GLY A 328 -17.91 11.55 31.31
C GLY A 328 -18.79 11.46 30.08
#